data_55977497401a999621672861c8a58464
#
_entry.id   55977497401a999621672861c8a58464
#
_cell.length_a   1.000
_cell.length_b   1.000
_cell.length_c   1.000
_cell.angle_alpha   90.00
_cell.angle_beta   90.00
_cell.angle_gamma   90.00
#
_symmetry.space_group_name_H-M   'P 1'
#
loop_
_entity.id
_entity.type
_entity.pdbx_description
1 polymer ?
#
loop_
_entity_poly.entity_id
_entity_poly.type
_entity_poly.pdbx_seq_one_letter_code
_entity_poly.pdbx_strand_id
1 'polypeptide(L)'
;MSDLLITNVDVLTDNGTLKNHAIAIENGYITAILTAEEAKSVQSKETLDGKGQLAAPGLVNTHTHIAMGLFRNYADDLELMDWLETAIWPTEAKLNDELVKWGTQLGIAEMLRSGTTTFSDMYFFMNTTADVVKETGIRAVLSRGLAGVSPTADQALVENADLFRTYHGYDNNRIKVLLGPHAPYTCPDAYMDKVIALSHELNCGIHMHLSETKGEVENVIKATGKTPIAHMHDLGLFWNTTLAAHCVHVTEEDMAIMAENNVAVAHNPQSNLKLASGIAPIPEMIEKGITVGLGTDGSASNNNADMLEEVRLAATLHKARLYDPKAIPAQTAWNMGTVEGAKALGYNDLGKIAVGQRADIVLYDVSGMHWMPRYNDVAALVYSANSSDANTVIVAGKVLMKNKELLTIDEEKLRSEICKAQIFFKN
;
A
#
# COMPACT_ATOMS: atom_id res chain seq x y z
N MET A 1 21.66 14.28 -20.07
CA MET A 1 21.32 15.40 -19.17
C MET A 1 20.20 14.92 -18.26
N SER A 2 20.43 14.87 -16.96
CA SER A 2 19.42 14.35 -16.00
C SER A 2 18.18 15.28 -15.96
N ASP A 3 17.01 14.72 -15.67
CA ASP A 3 15.82 15.52 -15.41
C ASP A 3 15.90 16.20 -14.04
N LEU A 4 16.31 15.39 -13.01
CA LEU A 4 16.52 15.84 -11.64
C LEU A 4 17.86 15.33 -11.12
N LEU A 5 18.62 16.20 -10.45
CA LEU A 5 19.82 15.84 -9.67
C LEU A 5 19.56 16.19 -8.19
N ILE A 6 19.51 15.17 -7.33
CA ILE A 6 19.46 15.36 -5.87
C ILE A 6 20.87 15.37 -5.35
N THR A 7 21.31 16.44 -4.70
CA THR A 7 22.65 16.60 -4.16
C THR A 7 22.65 16.65 -2.64
N ASN A 8 23.83 16.48 -2.03
CA ASN A 8 24.01 16.64 -0.59
C ASN A 8 23.03 15.79 0.23
N VAL A 9 22.95 14.49 -0.06
CA VAL A 9 22.13 13.50 0.67
C VAL A 9 22.98 12.32 1.16
N ASP A 10 22.57 11.74 2.27
CA ASP A 10 22.97 10.40 2.65
C ASP A 10 22.05 9.42 1.90
N VAL A 11 22.58 8.45 1.18
CA VAL A 11 21.78 7.53 0.34
C VAL A 11 21.72 6.16 0.97
N LEU A 12 20.52 5.71 1.36
CA LEU A 12 20.30 4.37 1.88
C LEU A 12 20.26 3.37 0.72
N THR A 13 21.22 2.44 0.69
CA THR A 13 21.31 1.36 -0.29
C THR A 13 21.25 -0.01 0.39
N ASP A 14 21.14 -1.09 -0.38
CA ASP A 14 21.19 -2.48 0.14
C ASP A 14 22.51 -2.79 0.89
N ASN A 15 23.60 -2.05 0.58
CA ASN A 15 24.92 -2.23 1.18
C ASN A 15 25.20 -1.24 2.34
N GLY A 16 24.19 -0.54 2.83
CA GLY A 16 24.31 0.49 3.85
C GLY A 16 24.18 1.90 3.30
N THR A 17 24.47 2.89 4.14
CA THR A 17 24.30 4.31 3.80
C THR A 17 25.57 4.92 3.22
N LEU A 18 25.49 5.44 2.01
CA LEU A 18 26.51 6.25 1.37
C LEU A 18 26.36 7.70 1.84
N LYS A 19 27.39 8.24 2.52
CA LYS A 19 27.33 9.60 3.07
C LYS A 19 27.67 10.65 2.02
N ASN A 20 26.94 11.77 2.03
CA ASN A 20 27.16 12.94 1.17
C ASN A 20 27.29 12.59 -0.33
N HIS A 21 26.30 11.93 -0.86
CA HIS A 21 26.20 11.54 -2.27
C HIS A 21 25.16 12.37 -3.02
N ALA A 22 25.04 12.09 -4.30
CA ALA A 22 24.00 12.64 -5.17
C ALA A 22 23.32 11.51 -5.95
N ILE A 23 22.06 11.75 -6.35
CA ILE A 23 21.26 10.82 -7.15
C ILE A 23 20.85 11.54 -8.43
N ALA A 24 21.22 10.99 -9.58
CA ALA A 24 20.80 11.48 -10.89
C ALA A 24 19.60 10.67 -11.39
N ILE A 25 18.58 11.37 -11.89
CA ILE A 25 17.32 10.80 -12.31
C ILE A 25 17.02 11.27 -13.74
N GLU A 26 16.63 10.34 -14.60
CA GLU A 26 16.20 10.61 -15.98
C GLU A 26 15.02 9.72 -16.34
N ASN A 27 13.97 10.28 -16.95
CA ASN A 27 12.75 9.58 -17.36
C ASN A 27 12.09 8.78 -16.22
N GLY A 28 12.17 9.28 -14.98
CA GLY A 28 11.60 8.64 -13.81
C GLY A 28 12.43 7.49 -13.21
N TYR A 29 13.65 7.25 -13.70
CA TYR A 29 14.57 6.21 -13.22
C TYR A 29 15.85 6.79 -12.64
N ILE A 30 16.41 6.11 -11.66
CA ILE A 30 17.73 6.41 -11.10
C ILE A 30 18.79 5.97 -12.12
N THR A 31 19.57 6.92 -12.64
CA THR A 31 20.59 6.65 -13.65
C THR A 31 22.00 6.60 -13.07
N ALA A 32 22.24 7.28 -11.95
CA ALA A 32 23.52 7.22 -11.23
C ALA A 32 23.36 7.57 -9.75
N ILE A 33 24.23 6.99 -8.92
CA ILE A 33 24.51 7.40 -7.55
C ILE A 33 25.96 7.85 -7.54
N LEU A 34 26.21 9.11 -7.20
CA LEU A 34 27.47 9.82 -7.44
C LEU A 34 28.04 10.34 -6.13
N THR A 35 29.37 10.41 -6.05
CA THR A 35 30.01 11.20 -5.01
C THR A 35 29.73 12.70 -5.21
N ALA A 36 29.89 13.50 -4.17
CA ALA A 36 29.72 14.94 -4.27
C ALA A 36 30.62 15.61 -5.32
N GLU A 37 31.80 15.04 -5.60
CA GLU A 37 32.72 15.55 -6.61
C GLU A 37 32.27 15.21 -8.02
N GLU A 38 31.85 13.97 -8.28
CA GLU A 38 31.32 13.54 -9.58
C GLU A 38 30.05 14.33 -9.96
N ALA A 39 29.19 14.60 -8.97
CA ALA A 39 27.95 15.35 -9.17
C ALA A 39 28.15 16.75 -9.75
N LYS A 40 29.32 17.41 -9.50
CA LYS A 40 29.63 18.74 -10.03
C LYS A 40 29.72 18.78 -11.55
N SER A 41 30.02 17.66 -12.18
CA SER A 41 30.12 17.55 -13.63
C SER A 41 28.79 17.19 -14.33
N VAL A 42 27.74 16.85 -13.56
CA VAL A 42 26.46 16.41 -14.10
C VAL A 42 25.60 17.63 -14.46
N GLN A 43 25.17 17.68 -15.71
CA GLN A 43 24.15 18.64 -16.16
C GLN A 43 22.75 18.07 -15.88
N SER A 44 21.91 18.86 -15.24
CA SER A 44 20.51 18.53 -14.95
C SER A 44 19.57 19.69 -15.31
N LYS A 45 18.29 19.36 -15.60
CA LYS A 45 17.26 20.37 -15.79
C LYS A 45 16.88 21.04 -14.46
N GLU A 46 16.82 20.24 -13.40
CA GLU A 46 16.51 20.68 -12.03
C GLU A 46 17.55 20.09 -11.06
N THR A 47 17.93 20.87 -10.05
CA THR A 47 18.78 20.42 -8.95
C THR A 47 18.07 20.67 -7.62
N LEU A 48 18.00 19.61 -6.80
CA LEU A 48 17.44 19.62 -5.46
C LEU A 48 18.58 19.43 -4.44
N ASP A 49 18.83 20.43 -3.60
CA ASP A 49 19.73 20.28 -2.45
C ASP A 49 19.01 19.54 -1.31
N GLY A 50 19.45 18.34 -1.01
CA GLY A 50 18.91 17.51 0.05
C GLY A 50 19.38 17.86 1.46
N LYS A 51 20.26 18.87 1.63
CA LYS A 51 20.64 19.45 2.93
C LYS A 51 21.14 18.44 3.97
N GLY A 52 21.78 17.36 3.56
CA GLY A 52 22.26 16.29 4.45
C GLY A 52 21.17 15.35 4.94
N GLN A 53 19.97 15.38 4.36
CA GLN A 53 18.86 14.46 4.67
C GLN A 53 19.20 13.03 4.22
N LEU A 54 18.47 12.05 4.77
CA LEU A 54 18.57 10.65 4.38
C LEU A 54 17.61 10.39 3.21
N ALA A 55 18.15 10.08 2.06
CA ALA A 55 17.40 9.56 0.93
C ALA A 55 17.16 8.06 1.12
N ALA A 56 15.90 7.65 1.22
CA ALA A 56 15.48 6.27 1.31
C ALA A 56 14.41 5.96 0.25
N PRO A 57 14.18 4.69 -0.12
CA PRO A 57 13.07 4.35 -1.00
C PRO A 57 11.74 4.75 -0.37
N GLY A 58 10.79 5.18 -1.21
CA GLY A 58 9.44 5.47 -0.78
C GLY A 58 8.72 4.23 -0.26
N LEU A 59 7.86 4.42 0.73
CA LEU A 59 7.06 3.35 1.30
C LEU A 59 5.96 2.90 0.35
N VAL A 60 5.65 1.60 0.38
CA VAL A 60 4.66 0.93 -0.45
C VAL A 60 3.56 0.36 0.42
N ASN A 61 2.36 0.90 0.30
CA ASN A 61 1.16 0.47 1.01
C ASN A 61 0.39 -0.53 0.14
N THR A 62 0.43 -1.81 0.51
CA THR A 62 -0.08 -2.88 -0.35
C THR A 62 -1.58 -3.11 -0.25
N HIS A 63 -2.27 -2.50 0.70
CA HIS A 63 -3.72 -2.63 0.85
C HIS A 63 -4.33 -1.43 1.53
N THR A 64 -5.32 -0.81 0.87
CA THR A 64 -6.10 0.30 1.40
C THR A 64 -7.54 0.29 0.90
N HIS A 65 -8.37 1.10 1.58
CA HIS A 65 -9.64 1.65 1.13
C HIS A 65 -9.54 3.17 1.29
N ILE A 66 -8.79 3.82 0.37
CA ILE A 66 -8.23 5.16 0.61
C ILE A 66 -9.30 6.23 0.87
N ALA A 67 -10.45 6.16 0.18
CA ALA A 67 -11.53 7.12 0.37
C ALA A 67 -12.22 6.99 1.74
N MET A 68 -12.02 5.87 2.48
CA MET A 68 -12.47 5.70 3.86
C MET A 68 -11.77 6.64 4.85
N GLY A 69 -10.83 7.47 4.40
CA GLY A 69 -10.37 8.62 5.17
C GLY A 69 -11.51 9.53 5.65
N LEU A 70 -12.63 9.55 4.92
CA LEU A 70 -13.87 10.24 5.31
C LEU A 70 -14.56 9.63 6.54
N PHE A 71 -14.30 8.37 6.85
CA PHE A 71 -14.93 7.60 7.93
C PHE A 71 -14.01 7.39 9.13
N ARG A 72 -12.87 8.04 9.14
CA ARG A 72 -11.93 8.02 10.27
C ARG A 72 -12.62 8.43 11.56
N ASN A 73 -12.51 7.61 12.61
CA ASN A 73 -13.16 7.80 13.91
C ASN A 73 -14.70 7.87 13.83
N TYR A 74 -15.31 7.30 12.77
CA TYR A 74 -16.76 7.29 12.61
C TYR A 74 -17.42 6.22 13.48
N ALA A 75 -16.81 5.03 13.53
CA ALA A 75 -17.27 3.93 14.34
C ALA A 75 -16.06 3.10 14.76
N ASP A 76 -15.78 3.06 16.05
CA ASP A 76 -14.66 2.34 16.65
C ASP A 76 -15.17 1.30 17.66
N ASP A 77 -14.31 0.34 18.04
CA ASP A 77 -14.53 -0.65 19.10
C ASP A 77 -15.71 -1.60 18.84
N LEU A 78 -15.90 -2.02 17.59
CA LEU A 78 -16.92 -2.98 17.15
C LEU A 78 -16.24 -4.21 16.51
N GLU A 79 -16.91 -5.38 16.59
CA GLU A 79 -16.53 -6.55 15.82
C GLU A 79 -16.73 -6.31 14.32
N LEU A 80 -15.91 -6.95 13.46
CA LEU A 80 -15.89 -6.69 12.01
C LEU A 80 -17.27 -6.71 11.36
N MET A 81 -18.07 -7.75 11.59
CA MET A 81 -19.39 -7.84 10.93
C MET A 81 -20.38 -6.82 11.45
N ASP A 82 -20.41 -6.58 12.77
CA ASP A 82 -21.24 -5.54 13.38
C ASP A 82 -20.82 -4.15 12.85
N TRP A 83 -19.50 -3.89 12.75
CA TRP A 83 -18.94 -2.67 12.22
C TRP A 83 -19.36 -2.45 10.76
N LEU A 84 -19.25 -3.48 9.90
CA LEU A 84 -19.63 -3.40 8.50
C LEU A 84 -21.13 -3.15 8.34
N GLU A 85 -21.99 -3.97 8.99
CA GLU A 85 -23.43 -3.96 8.77
C GLU A 85 -24.14 -2.75 9.39
N THR A 86 -23.65 -2.29 10.57
CA THR A 86 -24.33 -1.23 11.32
C THR A 86 -23.79 0.18 11.05
N ALA A 87 -22.52 0.29 10.64
CA ALA A 87 -21.88 1.58 10.47
C ALA A 87 -21.37 1.82 9.04
N ILE A 88 -20.54 0.90 8.49
CA ILE A 88 -19.81 1.17 7.27
C ILE A 88 -20.69 1.07 6.02
N TRP A 89 -21.32 -0.08 5.75
CA TRP A 89 -22.14 -0.24 4.55
C TRP A 89 -23.29 0.78 4.43
N PRO A 90 -24.03 1.13 5.53
CA PRO A 90 -25.04 2.19 5.46
C PRO A 90 -24.45 3.57 5.14
N THR A 91 -23.21 3.83 5.54
CA THR A 91 -22.52 5.10 5.28
C THR A 91 -21.92 5.13 3.87
N GLU A 92 -21.34 4.02 3.42
CA GLU A 92 -20.84 3.85 2.05
C GLU A 92 -21.94 3.97 1.00
N ALA A 93 -23.18 3.55 1.32
CA ALA A 93 -24.32 3.72 0.42
C ALA A 93 -24.64 5.19 0.10
N LYS A 94 -24.13 6.16 0.88
CA LYS A 94 -24.26 7.60 0.64
C LYS A 94 -23.14 8.17 -0.23
N LEU A 95 -22.10 7.37 -0.57
CA LEU A 95 -20.97 7.84 -1.36
C LEU A 95 -21.37 8.20 -2.80
N ASN A 96 -20.64 9.15 -3.35
CA ASN A 96 -20.67 9.56 -4.75
C ASN A 96 -19.27 9.96 -5.23
N ASP A 97 -19.12 10.25 -6.51
CA ASP A 97 -17.84 10.64 -7.12
C ASP A 97 -17.17 11.81 -6.40
N GLU A 98 -17.92 12.83 -5.99
CA GLU A 98 -17.38 14.01 -5.32
C GLU A 98 -16.78 13.65 -3.94
N LEU A 99 -17.52 12.88 -3.14
CA LEU A 99 -17.03 12.42 -1.82
C LEU A 99 -15.81 11.53 -1.96
N VAL A 100 -15.84 10.57 -2.91
CA VAL A 100 -14.69 9.70 -3.17
C VAL A 100 -13.48 10.50 -3.65
N LYS A 101 -13.66 11.52 -4.49
CA LYS A 101 -12.58 12.43 -4.89
C LYS A 101 -11.90 13.06 -3.69
N TRP A 102 -12.66 13.63 -2.76
CA TRP A 102 -12.10 14.31 -1.59
C TRP A 102 -11.50 13.33 -0.58
N GLY A 103 -12.15 12.17 -0.36
CA GLY A 103 -11.60 11.11 0.48
C GLY A 103 -10.27 10.57 -0.05
N THR A 104 -10.17 10.35 -1.36
CA THR A 104 -8.95 9.93 -2.03
C THR A 104 -7.84 10.98 -1.91
N GLN A 105 -8.15 12.27 -2.13
CA GLN A 105 -7.16 13.33 -1.95
C GLN A 105 -6.67 13.43 -0.50
N LEU A 106 -7.56 13.25 0.48
CA LEU A 106 -7.19 13.23 1.90
C LEU A 106 -6.20 12.10 2.20
N GLY A 107 -6.50 10.87 1.77
CA GLY A 107 -5.62 9.74 1.99
C GLY A 107 -4.27 9.89 1.27
N ILE A 108 -4.26 10.37 0.03
CA ILE A 108 -3.00 10.66 -0.70
C ILE A 108 -2.18 11.76 -0.01
N ALA A 109 -2.82 12.81 0.48
CA ALA A 109 -2.13 13.87 1.22
C ALA A 109 -1.44 13.33 2.47
N GLU A 110 -2.11 12.46 3.23
CA GLU A 110 -1.57 11.80 4.41
C GLU A 110 -0.43 10.84 4.05
N MET A 111 -0.61 10.02 3.01
CA MET A 111 0.43 9.10 2.51
C MET A 111 1.69 9.84 2.07
N LEU A 112 1.57 10.92 1.29
CA LEU A 112 2.73 11.71 0.89
C LEU A 112 3.43 12.33 2.11
N ARG A 113 2.68 12.84 3.10
CA ARG A 113 3.23 13.42 4.32
C ARG A 113 3.92 12.41 5.22
N SER A 114 3.59 11.13 5.11
CA SER A 114 4.20 10.02 5.84
C SER A 114 5.28 9.26 5.04
N GLY A 115 5.57 9.69 3.79
CA GLY A 115 6.62 9.08 2.96
C GLY A 115 6.16 7.88 2.13
N THR A 116 4.86 7.65 2.00
CA THR A 116 4.30 6.63 1.10
C THR A 116 4.25 7.17 -0.33
N THR A 117 4.82 6.44 -1.28
CA THR A 117 4.91 6.81 -2.70
C THR A 117 4.03 5.95 -3.60
N THR A 118 3.64 4.77 -3.10
CA THR A 118 2.85 3.78 -3.84
C THR A 118 1.80 3.18 -2.91
N PHE A 119 0.58 3.02 -3.42
CA PHE A 119 -0.46 2.32 -2.68
C PHE A 119 -1.28 1.39 -3.57
N SER A 120 -1.88 0.35 -2.98
CA SER A 120 -2.89 -0.48 -3.60
C SER A 120 -4.24 -0.20 -2.95
N ASP A 121 -5.26 0.04 -3.76
CA ASP A 121 -6.60 0.41 -3.31
C ASP A 121 -7.68 -0.51 -3.87
N MET A 122 -8.61 -0.90 -3.03
CA MET A 122 -9.83 -1.62 -3.41
C MET A 122 -11.02 -0.85 -2.91
N TYR A 123 -11.79 -0.21 -3.81
CA TYR A 123 -12.95 0.56 -3.37
C TYR A 123 -14.00 0.76 -4.46
N PHE A 124 -14.89 1.75 -4.27
CA PHE A 124 -15.92 2.18 -5.22
C PHE A 124 -15.47 3.41 -5.99
N PHE A 125 -16.13 3.73 -7.11
CA PHE A 125 -15.86 4.92 -7.94
C PHE A 125 -14.38 5.04 -8.37
N MET A 126 -13.78 3.91 -8.77
CA MET A 126 -12.34 3.83 -8.98
C MET A 126 -11.83 4.66 -10.18
N ASN A 127 -12.68 5.01 -11.13
CA ASN A 127 -12.33 5.96 -12.18
C ASN A 127 -12.01 7.35 -11.59
N THR A 128 -12.81 7.79 -10.60
CA THR A 128 -12.58 9.04 -9.85
C THR A 128 -11.27 8.95 -9.06
N THR A 129 -11.01 7.82 -8.38
CA THR A 129 -9.73 7.57 -7.69
C THR A 129 -8.56 7.62 -8.68
N ALA A 130 -8.68 6.99 -9.86
CA ALA A 130 -7.64 7.00 -10.89
C ALA A 130 -7.34 8.41 -11.41
N ASP A 131 -8.35 9.25 -11.60
CA ASP A 131 -8.15 10.63 -12.01
C ASP A 131 -7.44 11.45 -10.92
N VAL A 132 -7.79 11.27 -9.64
CA VAL A 132 -7.07 11.90 -8.52
C VAL A 132 -5.61 11.43 -8.47
N VAL A 133 -5.33 10.15 -8.69
CA VAL A 133 -3.97 9.59 -8.79
C VAL A 133 -3.19 10.23 -9.95
N LYS A 134 -3.85 10.48 -11.10
CA LYS A 134 -3.23 11.18 -12.24
C LYS A 134 -2.87 12.63 -11.86
N GLU A 135 -3.80 13.34 -11.24
CA GLU A 135 -3.63 14.75 -10.83
C GLU A 135 -2.54 14.91 -9.78
N THR A 136 -2.53 14.06 -8.76
CA THR A 136 -1.58 14.15 -7.64
C THR A 136 -0.18 13.62 -7.97
N GLY A 137 -0.06 12.71 -8.94
CA GLY A 137 1.22 12.16 -9.36
C GLY A 137 1.71 10.94 -8.56
N ILE A 138 1.03 10.52 -7.49
CA ILE A 138 1.37 9.32 -6.72
C ILE A 138 1.26 8.05 -7.59
N ARG A 139 1.90 6.96 -7.20
CA ARG A 139 1.78 5.65 -7.86
C ARG A 139 0.67 4.85 -7.21
N ALA A 140 -0.13 4.11 -8.02
CA ALA A 140 -1.22 3.29 -7.48
C ALA A 140 -1.44 1.98 -8.25
N VAL A 141 -1.96 0.98 -7.52
CA VAL A 141 -2.56 -0.24 -8.05
C VAL A 141 -4.03 -0.23 -7.62
N LEU A 142 -4.95 -0.15 -8.55
CA LEU A 142 -6.35 0.13 -8.30
C LEU A 142 -7.23 -1.10 -8.59
N SER A 143 -8.20 -1.37 -7.74
CA SER A 143 -9.17 -2.46 -7.89
C SER A 143 -10.58 -1.96 -7.60
N ARG A 144 -11.54 -2.19 -8.51
CA ARG A 144 -12.95 -1.99 -8.19
C ARG A 144 -13.41 -3.10 -7.26
N GLY A 145 -13.86 -2.77 -6.05
CA GLY A 145 -14.41 -3.73 -5.10
C GLY A 145 -15.64 -4.45 -5.69
N LEU A 146 -15.56 -5.77 -5.83
CA LEU A 146 -16.58 -6.62 -6.43
C LEU A 146 -17.27 -7.44 -5.34
N ALA A 147 -18.60 -7.31 -5.20
CA ALA A 147 -19.40 -8.08 -4.27
C ALA A 147 -20.53 -8.77 -5.04
N GLY A 148 -20.43 -10.09 -5.19
CA GLY A 148 -21.40 -10.90 -5.94
C GLY A 148 -22.79 -10.95 -5.32
N VAL A 149 -22.92 -10.64 -4.04
CA VAL A 149 -24.20 -10.51 -3.33
C VAL A 149 -24.89 -9.16 -3.58
N SER A 150 -24.19 -8.19 -4.19
CA SER A 150 -24.75 -6.87 -4.50
C SER A 150 -25.74 -6.95 -5.68
N PRO A 151 -26.82 -6.17 -5.65
CA PRO A 151 -27.71 -6.02 -6.82
C PRO A 151 -27.00 -5.48 -8.08
N THR A 152 -25.86 -4.81 -7.92
CA THR A 152 -25.07 -4.22 -9.00
C THR A 152 -23.80 -5.04 -9.33
N ALA A 153 -23.75 -6.31 -8.92
CA ALA A 153 -22.56 -7.16 -9.08
C ALA A 153 -22.04 -7.26 -10.52
N ASP A 154 -22.92 -7.48 -11.49
CA ASP A 154 -22.52 -7.57 -12.90
C ASP A 154 -22.04 -6.21 -13.46
N GLN A 155 -22.65 -5.10 -13.02
CA GLN A 155 -22.21 -3.76 -13.38
C GLN A 155 -20.79 -3.47 -12.83
N ALA A 156 -20.51 -3.91 -11.60
CA ALA A 156 -19.19 -3.75 -10.98
C ALA A 156 -18.07 -4.49 -11.76
N LEU A 157 -18.37 -5.67 -12.35
CA LEU A 157 -17.45 -6.37 -13.25
C LEU A 157 -17.14 -5.52 -14.50
N VAL A 158 -18.16 -4.93 -15.11
CA VAL A 158 -17.98 -4.04 -16.27
C VAL A 158 -17.14 -2.83 -15.88
N GLU A 159 -17.43 -2.20 -14.74
CA GLU A 159 -16.66 -1.07 -14.21
C GLU A 159 -15.18 -1.42 -13.98
N ASN A 160 -14.89 -2.62 -13.44
CA ASN A 160 -13.49 -3.05 -13.25
C ASN A 160 -12.79 -3.31 -14.60
N ALA A 161 -13.48 -3.91 -15.57
CA ALA A 161 -12.94 -4.12 -16.92
C ALA A 161 -12.63 -2.79 -17.62
N ASP A 162 -13.51 -1.81 -17.50
CA ASP A 162 -13.33 -0.47 -18.07
C ASP A 162 -12.20 0.30 -17.36
N LEU A 163 -12.09 0.17 -16.04
CA LEU A 163 -10.97 0.70 -15.26
C LEU A 163 -9.65 0.12 -15.79
N PHE A 164 -9.59 -1.21 -16.00
CA PHE A 164 -8.41 -1.88 -16.54
C PHE A 164 -8.06 -1.35 -17.94
N ARG A 165 -9.01 -1.34 -18.86
CA ARG A 165 -8.79 -0.89 -20.25
C ARG A 165 -8.36 0.55 -20.34
N THR A 166 -8.81 1.40 -19.40
CA THR A 166 -8.56 2.85 -19.40
C THR A 166 -7.24 3.23 -18.74
N TYR A 167 -6.89 2.57 -17.61
CA TYR A 167 -5.82 3.07 -16.77
C TYR A 167 -4.66 2.08 -16.56
N HIS A 168 -4.82 0.77 -16.86
CA HIS A 168 -3.72 -0.17 -16.68
C HIS A 168 -2.55 0.18 -17.60
N GLY A 169 -1.37 0.32 -17.02
CA GLY A 169 -0.16 0.71 -17.78
C GLY A 169 0.03 2.22 -17.96
N TYR A 170 -0.90 3.06 -17.44
CA TYR A 170 -0.81 4.51 -17.59
C TYR A 170 0.51 5.07 -17.05
N ASP A 171 1.09 6.03 -17.77
CA ASP A 171 2.31 6.76 -17.41
C ASP A 171 3.44 5.81 -16.95
N ASN A 172 3.84 4.91 -17.84
CA ASN A 172 4.87 3.90 -17.60
C ASN A 172 4.59 3.02 -16.35
N ASN A 173 3.38 2.47 -16.27
CA ASN A 173 2.88 1.70 -15.13
C ASN A 173 2.85 2.48 -13.79
N ARG A 174 2.66 3.79 -13.81
CA ARG A 174 2.38 4.54 -12.59
C ARG A 174 0.99 4.20 -12.04
N ILE A 175 0.04 3.83 -12.90
CA ILE A 175 -1.22 3.21 -12.53
C ILE A 175 -1.26 1.80 -13.10
N LYS A 176 -1.52 0.81 -12.23
CA LYS A 176 -1.90 -0.55 -12.59
C LYS A 176 -3.31 -0.84 -12.09
N VAL A 177 -3.94 -1.88 -12.62
CA VAL A 177 -5.27 -2.31 -12.20
C VAL A 177 -5.26 -3.81 -11.94
N LEU A 178 -5.91 -4.23 -10.87
CA LEU A 178 -6.25 -5.61 -10.53
C LEU A 178 -7.77 -5.78 -10.50
N LEU A 179 -8.28 -7.00 -10.55
CA LEU A 179 -9.66 -7.28 -10.20
C LEU A 179 -9.80 -7.37 -8.69
N GLY A 180 -10.87 -6.80 -8.13
CA GLY A 180 -11.05 -6.65 -6.69
C GLY A 180 -12.22 -7.46 -6.10
N PRO A 181 -12.32 -8.81 -6.24
CA PRO A 181 -13.32 -9.55 -5.48
C PRO A 181 -13.11 -9.32 -3.99
N HIS A 182 -14.17 -8.88 -3.30
CA HIS A 182 -14.05 -8.38 -1.93
C HIS A 182 -13.56 -9.49 -0.97
N ALA A 183 -14.36 -10.52 -0.76
CA ALA A 183 -14.07 -11.61 0.16
C ALA A 183 -14.93 -12.86 -0.18
N PRO A 184 -14.58 -14.07 0.32
CA PRO A 184 -15.34 -15.28 0.06
C PRO A 184 -16.81 -15.19 0.48
N TYR A 185 -17.11 -14.49 1.57
CA TYR A 185 -18.49 -14.34 2.09
C TYR A 185 -19.35 -13.34 1.30
N THR A 186 -18.75 -12.51 0.47
CA THR A 186 -19.47 -11.58 -0.44
C THR A 186 -19.42 -11.99 -1.90
N CYS A 187 -18.60 -12.97 -2.26
CA CYS A 187 -18.41 -13.44 -3.63
C CYS A 187 -18.69 -14.94 -3.73
N PRO A 188 -19.97 -15.36 -3.92
CA PRO A 188 -20.32 -16.76 -4.15
C PRO A 188 -19.60 -17.36 -5.37
N ASP A 189 -19.43 -18.70 -5.41
CA ASP A 189 -18.66 -19.42 -6.45
C ASP A 189 -19.06 -19.03 -7.87
N ALA A 190 -20.37 -18.97 -8.15
CA ALA A 190 -20.86 -18.57 -9.49
C ALA A 190 -20.46 -17.14 -9.89
N TYR A 191 -20.20 -16.26 -8.93
CA TYR A 191 -19.66 -14.93 -9.20
C TYR A 191 -18.15 -14.96 -9.33
N MET A 192 -17.46 -15.78 -8.51
CA MET A 192 -16.02 -16.01 -8.64
C MET A 192 -15.66 -16.59 -10.01
N ASP A 193 -16.47 -17.50 -10.57
CA ASP A 193 -16.29 -17.98 -11.95
C ASP A 193 -16.24 -16.84 -12.97
N LYS A 194 -17.15 -15.84 -12.83
CA LYS A 194 -17.15 -14.66 -13.71
C LYS A 194 -15.90 -13.78 -13.50
N VAL A 195 -15.47 -13.59 -12.25
CA VAL A 195 -14.25 -12.82 -11.92
C VAL A 195 -13.02 -13.50 -12.53
N ILE A 196 -12.89 -14.82 -12.35
CA ILE A 196 -11.76 -15.60 -12.88
C ILE A 196 -11.79 -15.58 -14.40
N ALA A 197 -12.95 -15.75 -15.04
CA ALA A 197 -13.08 -15.64 -16.49
C ALA A 197 -12.64 -14.26 -17.01
N LEU A 198 -13.04 -13.18 -16.34
CA LEU A 198 -12.62 -11.81 -16.68
C LEU A 198 -11.11 -11.60 -16.45
N SER A 199 -10.56 -12.19 -15.38
CA SER A 199 -9.12 -12.17 -15.11
C SER A 199 -8.33 -12.83 -16.24
N HIS A 200 -8.80 -13.96 -16.77
CA HIS A 200 -8.22 -14.61 -17.94
C HIS A 200 -8.35 -13.75 -19.22
N GLU A 201 -9.53 -13.19 -19.47
CA GLU A 201 -9.78 -12.32 -20.64
C GLU A 201 -8.80 -11.14 -20.68
N LEU A 202 -8.62 -10.47 -19.54
CA LEU A 202 -7.80 -9.27 -19.44
C LEU A 202 -6.31 -9.56 -19.15
N ASN A 203 -5.95 -10.82 -18.86
CA ASN A 203 -4.66 -11.19 -18.29
C ASN A 203 -4.32 -10.31 -17.05
N CYS A 204 -5.28 -10.17 -16.15
CA CYS A 204 -5.25 -9.26 -15.01
C CYS A 204 -5.15 -10.06 -13.69
N GLY A 205 -4.27 -9.63 -12.79
CA GLY A 205 -4.17 -10.20 -11.45
C GLY A 205 -5.38 -9.85 -10.55
N ILE A 206 -5.39 -10.40 -9.35
CA ILE A 206 -6.50 -10.30 -8.40
C ILE A 206 -6.01 -9.77 -7.06
N HIS A 207 -6.84 -8.94 -6.41
CA HIS A 207 -6.68 -8.45 -5.05
C HIS A 207 -7.91 -8.83 -4.25
N MET A 208 -7.78 -9.56 -3.12
CA MET A 208 -8.90 -10.11 -2.35
C MET A 208 -8.58 -10.20 -0.86
N HIS A 209 -9.58 -9.98 0.02
CA HIS A 209 -9.46 -10.29 1.45
C HIS A 209 -9.65 -11.80 1.65
N LEU A 210 -8.70 -12.44 2.32
CA LEU A 210 -8.71 -13.89 2.54
C LEU A 210 -8.30 -14.25 3.97
N SER A 211 -9.08 -15.10 4.61
CA SER A 211 -8.78 -15.69 5.93
C SER A 211 -8.52 -14.62 6.99
N GLU A 212 -9.26 -13.52 6.98
CA GLU A 212 -9.08 -12.41 7.91
C GLU A 212 -9.54 -12.76 9.31
N THR A 213 -10.77 -13.24 9.45
CA THR A 213 -11.36 -13.56 10.74
C THR A 213 -11.59 -15.06 10.92
N LYS A 214 -11.58 -15.50 12.18
CA LYS A 214 -11.91 -16.87 12.53
C LYS A 214 -13.30 -17.27 12.07
N GLY A 215 -14.28 -16.35 12.18
CA GLY A 215 -15.65 -16.57 11.74
C GLY A 215 -15.77 -16.75 10.22
N GLU A 216 -15.02 -16.00 9.42
CA GLU A 216 -14.92 -16.20 7.97
C GLU A 216 -14.46 -17.63 7.66
N VAL A 217 -13.33 -18.05 8.25
CA VAL A 217 -12.75 -19.37 8.00
C VAL A 217 -13.71 -20.48 8.41
N GLU A 218 -14.32 -20.42 9.60
CA GLU A 218 -15.30 -21.41 10.09
C GLU A 218 -16.52 -21.49 9.17
N ASN A 219 -17.03 -20.38 8.68
CA ASN A 219 -18.18 -20.31 7.76
C ASN A 219 -17.86 -20.93 6.39
N VAL A 220 -16.68 -20.62 5.83
CA VAL A 220 -16.26 -21.19 4.54
C VAL A 220 -16.04 -22.70 4.69
N ILE A 221 -15.37 -23.17 5.75
CA ILE A 221 -15.20 -24.60 6.00
C ILE A 221 -16.55 -25.31 6.14
N LYS A 222 -17.50 -24.72 6.86
CA LYS A 222 -18.85 -25.28 7.01
C LYS A 222 -19.60 -25.40 5.68
N ALA A 223 -19.42 -24.41 4.80
CA ALA A 223 -20.12 -24.37 3.50
C ALA A 223 -19.47 -25.30 2.46
N THR A 224 -18.13 -25.38 2.44
CA THR A 224 -17.37 -26.00 1.34
C THR A 224 -16.54 -27.22 1.76
N GLY A 225 -16.30 -27.43 3.06
CA GLY A 225 -15.39 -28.43 3.59
C GLY A 225 -13.91 -28.04 3.48
N LYS A 226 -13.58 -26.82 3.07
CA LYS A 226 -12.20 -26.34 2.81
C LYS A 226 -11.96 -24.98 3.46
N THR A 227 -10.69 -24.67 3.73
CA THR A 227 -10.29 -23.31 4.12
C THR A 227 -10.52 -22.30 2.99
N PRO A 228 -10.62 -21.00 3.26
CA PRO A 228 -10.76 -19.98 2.21
C PRO A 228 -9.66 -20.07 1.13
N ILE A 229 -8.41 -20.28 1.53
CA ILE A 229 -7.28 -20.43 0.60
C ILE A 229 -7.45 -21.67 -0.28
N ALA A 230 -7.70 -22.84 0.31
CA ALA A 230 -7.88 -24.08 -0.43
C ALA A 230 -9.11 -24.05 -1.35
N HIS A 231 -10.20 -23.39 -0.91
CA HIS A 231 -11.40 -23.21 -1.72
C HIS A 231 -11.14 -22.32 -2.94
N MET A 232 -10.53 -21.15 -2.74
CA MET A 232 -10.19 -20.24 -3.84
C MET A 232 -9.17 -20.84 -4.82
N HIS A 233 -8.23 -21.65 -4.32
CA HIS A 233 -7.30 -22.41 -5.15
C HIS A 233 -8.05 -23.38 -6.09
N ASP A 234 -9.01 -24.12 -5.55
CA ASP A 234 -9.79 -25.08 -6.34
C ASP A 234 -10.67 -24.41 -7.41
N LEU A 235 -11.14 -23.19 -7.15
CA LEU A 235 -11.84 -22.37 -8.15
C LEU A 235 -10.89 -21.83 -9.24
N GLY A 236 -9.55 -21.95 -9.04
CA GLY A 236 -8.56 -21.46 -9.99
C GLY A 236 -8.19 -19.98 -9.83
N LEU A 237 -8.44 -19.38 -8.64
CA LEU A 237 -8.15 -17.96 -8.38
C LEU A 237 -6.67 -17.61 -8.57
N PHE A 238 -5.76 -18.52 -8.19
CA PHE A 238 -4.31 -18.27 -8.11
C PHE A 238 -3.54 -18.51 -9.43
N TRP A 239 -4.22 -18.46 -10.57
CA TRP A 239 -3.60 -18.68 -11.88
C TRP A 239 -2.66 -17.54 -12.33
N ASN A 240 -2.85 -16.31 -11.78
CA ASN A 240 -2.08 -15.11 -12.09
C ASN A 240 -1.67 -14.43 -10.78
N THR A 241 -0.97 -13.30 -10.86
CA THR A 241 -0.61 -12.48 -9.68
C THR A 241 -1.82 -12.30 -8.77
N THR A 242 -1.71 -12.76 -7.55
CA THR A 242 -2.75 -12.60 -6.54
C THR A 242 -2.17 -11.92 -5.30
N LEU A 243 -2.84 -10.86 -4.86
CA LEU A 243 -2.58 -10.16 -3.61
C LEU A 243 -3.69 -10.52 -2.63
N ALA A 244 -3.36 -11.30 -1.61
CA ALA A 244 -4.27 -11.69 -0.54
C ALA A 244 -4.10 -10.75 0.66
N ALA A 245 -5.13 -9.98 1.01
CA ALA A 245 -5.10 -9.13 2.19
C ALA A 245 -5.39 -9.94 3.46
N HIS A 246 -4.73 -9.57 4.56
CA HIS A 246 -4.83 -10.10 5.93
C HIS A 246 -4.18 -11.47 6.13
N CYS A 247 -4.73 -12.56 5.64
CA CYS A 247 -4.24 -13.94 5.81
C CYS A 247 -3.91 -14.28 7.29
N VAL A 248 -4.81 -13.88 8.22
CA VAL A 248 -4.60 -14.04 9.67
C VAL A 248 -4.75 -15.49 10.08
N HIS A 249 -5.78 -16.17 9.57
CA HIS A 249 -6.15 -17.54 9.97
C HIS A 249 -5.88 -18.53 8.84
N VAL A 250 -4.60 -18.76 8.54
CA VAL A 250 -4.15 -19.74 7.53
C VAL A 250 -3.45 -20.92 8.19
N THR A 251 -3.60 -22.09 7.58
CA THR A 251 -2.94 -23.33 8.02
C THR A 251 -1.57 -23.51 7.35
N GLU A 252 -0.80 -24.53 7.77
CA GLU A 252 0.44 -24.93 7.10
C GLU A 252 0.20 -25.33 5.64
N GLU A 253 -0.91 -26.02 5.36
CA GLU A 253 -1.33 -26.43 4.04
C GLU A 253 -1.73 -25.23 3.17
N ASP A 254 -2.44 -24.24 3.75
CA ASP A 254 -2.77 -23.00 3.07
C ASP A 254 -1.51 -22.24 2.66
N MET A 255 -0.54 -22.11 3.57
CA MET A 255 0.74 -21.45 3.27
C MET A 255 1.54 -22.21 2.18
N ALA A 256 1.45 -23.55 2.12
CA ALA A 256 2.05 -24.32 1.04
C ALA A 256 1.39 -23.99 -0.32
N ILE A 257 0.05 -23.97 -0.38
CA ILE A 257 -0.70 -23.56 -1.59
C ILE A 257 -0.30 -22.15 -2.02
N MET A 258 -0.24 -21.20 -1.08
CA MET A 258 0.13 -19.82 -1.37
C MET A 258 1.54 -19.71 -1.94
N ALA A 259 2.51 -20.42 -1.36
CA ALA A 259 3.90 -20.44 -1.81
C ALA A 259 4.03 -21.03 -3.23
N GLU A 260 3.40 -22.19 -3.48
CA GLU A 260 3.42 -22.87 -4.79
C GLU A 260 2.81 -22.03 -5.92
N ASN A 261 1.82 -21.21 -5.59
CA ASN A 261 1.12 -20.35 -6.55
C ASN A 261 1.61 -18.88 -6.56
N ASN A 262 2.69 -18.57 -5.84
CA ASN A 262 3.25 -17.21 -5.74
C ASN A 262 2.22 -16.16 -5.29
N VAL A 263 1.30 -16.53 -4.39
CA VAL A 263 0.35 -15.58 -3.78
C VAL A 263 1.12 -14.63 -2.87
N ALA A 264 0.97 -13.32 -3.10
CA ALA A 264 1.53 -12.31 -2.22
C ALA A 264 0.54 -11.94 -1.12
N VAL A 265 1.05 -11.56 0.04
CA VAL A 265 0.24 -11.18 1.19
C VAL A 265 0.40 -9.69 1.48
N ALA A 266 -0.73 -8.99 1.67
CA ALA A 266 -0.76 -7.67 2.29
C ALA A 266 -1.06 -7.85 3.78
N HIS A 267 -0.03 -7.72 4.62
CA HIS A 267 -0.16 -7.77 6.06
C HIS A 267 -0.58 -6.42 6.61
N ASN A 268 -1.70 -6.36 7.33
CA ASN A 268 -2.32 -5.15 7.86
C ASN A 268 -2.32 -5.19 9.40
N PRO A 269 -1.16 -5.09 10.07
CA PRO A 269 -1.05 -5.41 11.49
C PRO A 269 -1.93 -4.53 12.38
N GLN A 270 -2.00 -3.21 12.14
CA GLN A 270 -2.79 -2.30 12.95
C GLN A 270 -4.29 -2.58 12.84
N SER A 271 -4.80 -2.73 11.61
CA SER A 271 -6.21 -3.07 11.39
C SER A 271 -6.58 -4.42 12.01
N ASN A 272 -5.75 -5.45 11.79
CA ASN A 272 -5.96 -6.79 12.36
C ASN A 272 -6.04 -6.78 13.90
N LEU A 273 -5.21 -5.95 14.54
CA LEU A 273 -5.23 -5.80 16.01
C LEU A 273 -6.43 -5.01 16.47
N LYS A 274 -6.75 -3.90 15.82
CA LYS A 274 -7.87 -3.04 16.21
C LYS A 274 -9.22 -3.74 16.07
N LEU A 275 -9.43 -4.50 14.99
CA LEU A 275 -10.63 -5.30 14.75
C LEU A 275 -10.62 -6.65 15.50
N ALA A 276 -9.55 -6.92 16.28
CA ALA A 276 -9.36 -8.19 16.96
C ALA A 276 -9.40 -9.41 16.03
N SER A 277 -9.07 -9.25 14.73
CA SER A 277 -8.99 -10.34 13.77
C SER A 277 -7.90 -11.35 14.16
N GLY A 278 -6.80 -10.88 14.76
CA GLY A 278 -5.70 -11.73 15.27
C GLY A 278 -4.33 -11.30 14.74
N ILE A 279 -3.35 -12.21 14.85
CA ILE A 279 -1.97 -11.98 14.41
C ILE A 279 -1.63 -13.02 13.33
N ALA A 280 -1.44 -12.56 12.10
CA ALA A 280 -1.06 -13.41 10.97
C ALA A 280 0.31 -14.07 11.19
N PRO A 281 0.53 -15.32 10.71
CA PRO A 281 1.79 -16.06 10.89
C PRO A 281 2.87 -15.59 9.87
N ILE A 282 3.22 -14.31 9.90
CA ILE A 282 4.11 -13.68 8.92
C ILE A 282 5.54 -14.27 8.91
N PRO A 283 6.20 -14.55 10.06
CA PRO A 283 7.50 -15.20 10.03
C PRO A 283 7.46 -16.54 9.30
N GLU A 284 6.43 -17.34 9.55
CA GLU A 284 6.21 -18.67 8.96
C GLU A 284 5.95 -18.55 7.43
N MET A 285 5.21 -17.54 7.01
CA MET A 285 4.99 -17.25 5.58
C MET A 285 6.30 -16.88 4.86
N ILE A 286 7.11 -16.01 5.48
CA ILE A 286 8.40 -15.60 4.92
C ILE A 286 9.36 -16.78 4.82
N GLU A 287 9.40 -17.67 5.82
CA GLU A 287 10.22 -18.90 5.80
C GLU A 287 9.83 -19.83 4.64
N LYS A 288 8.56 -19.85 4.25
CA LYS A 288 8.06 -20.60 3.07
C LYS A 288 8.27 -19.87 1.74
N GLY A 289 8.88 -18.69 1.75
CA GLY A 289 9.17 -17.89 0.54
C GLY A 289 7.97 -17.09 0.00
N ILE A 290 6.90 -16.95 0.77
CA ILE A 290 5.76 -16.10 0.42
C ILE A 290 6.20 -14.63 0.48
N THR A 291 5.91 -13.88 -0.58
CA THR A 291 6.13 -12.43 -0.61
C THR A 291 5.12 -11.73 0.30
N VAL A 292 5.61 -10.96 1.27
CA VAL A 292 4.77 -10.23 2.22
C VAL A 292 5.07 -8.73 2.14
N GLY A 293 4.07 -7.94 1.75
CA GLY A 293 4.05 -6.49 1.88
C GLY A 293 3.27 -6.04 3.11
N LEU A 294 3.33 -4.75 3.43
CA LEU A 294 2.54 -4.12 4.49
C LEU A 294 1.44 -3.25 3.89
N GLY A 295 0.29 -3.23 4.52
CA GLY A 295 -0.81 -2.35 4.20
C GLY A 295 -1.40 -1.70 5.45
N THR A 296 -1.99 -0.52 5.29
CA THR A 296 -2.68 0.17 6.38
C THR A 296 -4.13 -0.26 6.50
N ASP A 297 -4.69 -0.87 5.46
CA ASP A 297 -6.14 -1.03 5.32
C ASP A 297 -6.87 0.31 5.26
N GLY A 298 -8.18 0.36 5.43
CA GLY A 298 -8.96 1.60 5.45
C GLY A 298 -8.74 2.42 6.71
N SER A 299 -8.75 3.76 6.59
CA SER A 299 -8.66 4.64 7.76
C SER A 299 -9.87 4.57 8.68
N ALA A 300 -10.91 3.83 8.35
CA ALA A 300 -12.01 3.50 9.24
C ALA A 300 -11.65 2.35 10.20
N SER A 301 -10.80 1.39 9.78
CA SER A 301 -10.35 0.25 10.60
C SER A 301 -8.98 0.46 11.24
N ASN A 302 -8.13 1.32 10.68
CA ASN A 302 -6.79 1.65 11.18
C ASN A 302 -6.72 3.04 11.87
N ASN A 303 -7.50 4.00 11.38
CA ASN A 303 -7.54 5.42 11.75
C ASN A 303 -6.42 6.29 11.16
N ASN A 304 -5.42 5.74 10.47
CA ASN A 304 -4.42 6.49 9.70
C ASN A 304 -3.95 5.73 8.45
N ALA A 305 -3.10 6.38 7.64
CA ALA A 305 -2.43 5.78 6.48
C ALA A 305 -0.90 5.85 6.63
N ASP A 306 -0.39 5.64 7.86
CA ASP A 306 1.01 5.77 8.22
C ASP A 306 1.77 4.46 8.09
N MET A 307 2.48 4.29 6.99
CA MET A 307 3.28 3.09 6.73
C MET A 307 4.49 2.91 7.66
N LEU A 308 5.04 3.97 8.28
CA LEU A 308 6.11 3.79 9.29
C LEU A 308 5.57 3.16 10.57
N GLU A 309 4.31 3.42 10.95
CA GLU A 309 3.67 2.71 12.05
C GLU A 309 3.52 1.22 11.73
N GLU A 310 3.06 0.86 10.53
CA GLU A 310 2.93 -0.53 10.11
C GLU A 310 4.28 -1.25 10.10
N VAL A 311 5.33 -0.63 9.56
CA VAL A 311 6.70 -1.16 9.57
C VAL A 311 7.18 -1.41 11.01
N ARG A 312 6.98 -0.44 11.92
CA ARG A 312 7.36 -0.58 13.33
C ARG A 312 6.59 -1.67 14.03
N LEU A 313 5.28 -1.72 13.78
CA LEU A 313 4.41 -2.72 14.39
C LEU A 313 4.78 -4.13 13.91
N ALA A 314 4.99 -4.34 12.61
CA ALA A 314 5.47 -5.60 12.07
C ALA A 314 6.81 -6.04 12.68
N ALA A 315 7.75 -5.10 12.86
CA ALA A 315 9.05 -5.36 13.49
C ALA A 315 8.96 -5.75 14.97
N THR A 316 7.89 -5.40 15.69
CA THR A 316 7.78 -5.61 17.15
C THR A 316 6.77 -6.68 17.53
N LEU A 317 5.63 -6.74 16.84
CA LEU A 317 4.52 -7.64 17.12
C LEU A 317 4.92 -9.12 17.14
N HIS A 318 5.65 -9.55 16.10
CA HIS A 318 6.03 -10.96 15.95
C HIS A 318 7.10 -11.38 16.94
N LYS A 319 7.94 -10.46 17.42
CA LYS A 319 8.88 -10.74 18.51
C LYS A 319 8.15 -11.09 19.80
N ALA A 320 7.08 -10.37 20.12
CA ALA A 320 6.25 -10.65 21.29
C ALA A 320 5.46 -11.94 21.11
N ARG A 321 4.88 -12.21 19.94
CA ARG A 321 4.12 -13.42 19.62
C ARG A 321 4.96 -14.69 19.79
N LEU A 322 6.22 -14.66 19.32
CA LEU A 322 7.10 -15.82 19.29
C LEU A 322 8.09 -15.89 20.46
N TYR A 323 8.12 -14.86 21.33
CA TYR A 323 9.15 -14.72 22.36
C TYR A 323 10.58 -14.79 21.81
N ASP A 324 10.75 -14.32 20.53
CA ASP A 324 12.03 -14.30 19.85
C ASP A 324 12.37 -12.87 19.39
N PRO A 325 13.42 -12.24 19.94
CA PRO A 325 13.82 -10.89 19.51
C PRO A 325 14.35 -10.83 18.08
N LYS A 326 14.60 -11.96 17.43
CA LYS A 326 15.07 -12.07 16.05
C LYS A 326 13.93 -12.24 15.03
N ALA A 327 12.71 -12.52 15.47
CA ALA A 327 11.56 -12.58 14.58
C ALA A 327 11.36 -11.19 13.92
N ILE A 328 11.23 -11.14 12.61
CA ILE A 328 11.12 -9.92 11.79
C ILE A 328 12.15 -8.83 12.22
N PRO A 329 13.42 -8.97 11.84
CA PRO A 329 14.43 -7.93 12.07
C PRO A 329 14.06 -6.61 11.37
N ALA A 330 14.66 -5.50 11.80
CA ALA A 330 14.41 -4.18 11.21
C ALA A 330 14.51 -4.16 9.68
N GLN A 331 15.55 -4.80 9.12
CA GLN A 331 15.73 -4.88 7.67
C GLN A 331 14.57 -5.62 6.98
N THR A 332 14.07 -6.72 7.56
CA THR A 332 12.92 -7.46 7.02
C THR A 332 11.66 -6.61 7.05
N ALA A 333 11.36 -5.95 8.17
CA ALA A 333 10.20 -5.07 8.27
C ALA A 333 10.28 -3.88 7.30
N TRP A 334 11.47 -3.28 7.15
CA TRP A 334 11.70 -2.23 6.16
C TRP A 334 11.47 -2.73 4.72
N ASN A 335 11.98 -3.92 4.40
CA ASN A 335 11.76 -4.54 3.09
C ASN A 335 10.28 -4.82 2.82
N MET A 336 9.51 -5.26 3.82
CA MET A 336 8.05 -5.45 3.69
C MET A 336 7.34 -4.13 3.34
N GLY A 337 7.78 -3.02 3.93
CA GLY A 337 7.26 -1.67 3.63
C GLY A 337 7.81 -1.04 2.35
N THR A 338 8.75 -1.69 1.65
CA THR A 338 9.42 -1.15 0.45
C THR A 338 9.50 -2.18 -0.67
N VAL A 339 10.62 -2.89 -0.81
CA VAL A 339 10.89 -3.78 -1.96
C VAL A 339 9.97 -4.99 -2.01
N GLU A 340 9.63 -5.61 -0.88
CA GLU A 340 8.68 -6.75 -0.87
C GLU A 340 7.25 -6.25 -1.13
N GLY A 341 6.87 -5.09 -0.60
CA GLY A 341 5.61 -4.45 -0.95
C GLY A 341 5.52 -4.12 -2.44
N ALA A 342 6.58 -3.59 -3.02
CA ALA A 342 6.65 -3.33 -4.46
C ALA A 342 6.50 -4.62 -5.28
N LYS A 343 7.20 -5.70 -4.89
CA LYS A 343 7.11 -7.01 -5.52
C LYS A 343 5.70 -7.61 -5.40
N ALA A 344 5.05 -7.48 -4.25
CA ALA A 344 3.66 -7.90 -4.06
C ALA A 344 2.69 -7.21 -5.03
N LEU A 345 2.98 -5.96 -5.41
CA LEU A 345 2.24 -5.17 -6.40
C LEU A 345 2.73 -5.37 -7.85
N GLY A 346 3.61 -6.35 -8.08
CA GLY A 346 4.13 -6.68 -9.39
C GLY A 346 5.14 -5.67 -9.96
N TYR A 347 5.86 -4.92 -9.10
CA TYR A 347 6.98 -4.07 -9.50
C TYR A 347 8.32 -4.71 -9.10
N ASN A 348 9.18 -4.98 -10.08
CA ASN A 348 10.51 -5.54 -9.85
C ASN A 348 11.61 -4.47 -9.85
N ASP A 349 11.25 -3.25 -10.21
CA ASP A 349 12.14 -2.09 -10.38
C ASP A 349 11.79 -0.93 -9.43
N LEU A 350 11.20 -1.24 -8.25
CA LEU A 350 10.72 -0.28 -7.24
C LEU A 350 11.11 -0.72 -5.83
N GLY A 351 11.18 0.23 -4.90
CA GLY A 351 11.40 -0.04 -3.46
C GLY A 351 12.86 -0.08 -3.03
N LYS A 352 13.80 0.34 -3.93
CA LYS A 352 15.23 0.46 -3.65
C LYS A 352 15.82 1.72 -4.26
N ILE A 353 16.88 2.26 -3.66
CA ILE A 353 17.72 3.27 -4.31
C ILE A 353 18.94 2.56 -4.93
N ALA A 354 18.82 2.28 -6.23
CA ALA A 354 19.87 1.68 -7.05
C ALA A 354 19.72 2.13 -8.51
N VAL A 355 20.79 2.08 -9.27
CA VAL A 355 20.77 2.39 -10.70
C VAL A 355 19.81 1.43 -11.43
N GLY A 356 18.96 1.97 -12.30
CA GLY A 356 17.93 1.23 -13.03
C GLY A 356 16.59 1.08 -12.29
N GLN A 357 16.52 1.48 -11.03
CA GLN A 357 15.27 1.48 -10.25
C GLN A 357 14.45 2.74 -10.53
N ARG A 358 13.13 2.66 -10.34
CA ARG A 358 12.22 3.81 -10.38
C ARG A 358 12.59 4.81 -9.29
N ALA A 359 12.53 6.08 -9.63
CA ALA A 359 12.87 7.15 -8.72
C ALA A 359 11.66 7.55 -7.84
N ASP A 360 11.23 6.62 -6.97
CA ASP A 360 10.27 6.84 -5.90
C ASP A 360 11.07 6.93 -4.60
N ILE A 361 11.34 8.16 -4.14
CA ILE A 361 12.35 8.47 -3.12
C ILE A 361 11.75 9.41 -2.08
N VAL A 362 12.08 9.18 -0.82
CA VAL A 362 11.78 10.08 0.29
C VAL A 362 13.09 10.61 0.89
N LEU A 363 13.15 11.92 1.09
CA LEU A 363 14.21 12.55 1.88
C LEU A 363 13.70 12.76 3.30
N TYR A 364 14.31 12.08 4.27
CA TYR A 364 13.97 12.20 5.69
C TYR A 364 14.88 13.22 6.37
N ASP A 365 14.29 14.13 7.15
CA ASP A 365 15.01 15.04 8.03
C ASP A 365 15.53 14.26 9.24
N VAL A 366 16.84 14.09 9.28
CA VAL A 366 17.56 13.35 10.33
C VAL A 366 18.19 14.25 11.39
N SER A 367 17.82 15.53 11.44
CA SER A 367 18.36 16.51 12.39
C SER A 367 17.74 16.41 13.79
N GLY A 368 16.60 15.73 13.92
CA GLY A 368 15.86 15.58 15.19
C GLY A 368 16.66 14.77 16.23
N MET A 369 16.42 15.06 17.51
CA MET A 369 17.10 14.37 18.64
C MET A 369 16.85 12.87 18.67
N HIS A 370 15.69 12.41 18.21
CA HIS A 370 15.33 10.98 18.13
C HIS A 370 16.13 10.20 17.06
N TRP A 371 16.85 10.89 16.17
CA TRP A 371 17.81 10.29 15.25
C TRP A 371 19.22 10.11 15.83
N MET A 372 19.49 10.67 17.00
CA MET A 372 20.83 10.68 17.59
C MET A 372 20.95 9.68 18.73
N PRO A 373 22.05 8.87 18.79
CA PRO A 373 23.10 8.74 17.76
C PRO A 373 22.68 7.86 16.57
N ARG A 374 23.19 8.12 15.36
CA ARG A 374 22.92 7.36 14.13
C ARG A 374 23.97 6.27 13.91
N TYR A 375 23.70 5.04 14.34
CA TYR A 375 24.54 3.87 14.11
C TYR A 375 24.07 3.00 12.94
N ASN A 376 22.76 2.91 12.72
CA ASN A 376 22.13 2.11 11.67
C ASN A 376 20.86 2.82 11.20
N ASP A 377 20.86 3.29 9.96
CA ASP A 377 19.77 4.11 9.44
C ASP A 377 18.48 3.31 9.22
N VAL A 378 18.57 2.00 8.86
CA VAL A 378 17.38 1.14 8.77
C VAL A 378 16.75 0.94 10.14
N ALA A 379 17.55 0.65 11.16
CA ALA A 379 17.03 0.52 12.52
C ALA A 379 16.44 1.86 13.03
N ALA A 380 17.04 2.99 12.66
CA ALA A 380 16.51 4.31 12.99
C ALA A 380 15.16 4.57 12.32
N LEU A 381 15.04 4.28 11.02
CA LEU A 381 13.76 4.38 10.29
C LEU A 381 12.67 3.52 10.93
N VAL A 382 12.98 2.26 11.28
CA VAL A 382 12.00 1.32 11.83
C VAL A 382 11.62 1.65 13.28
N TYR A 383 12.59 1.99 14.13
CA TYR A 383 12.33 2.07 15.59
C TYR A 383 12.30 3.49 16.15
N SER A 384 12.90 4.48 15.48
CA SER A 384 13.07 5.82 16.03
C SER A 384 12.38 6.92 15.22
N ALA A 385 12.38 6.82 13.89
CA ALA A 385 11.82 7.84 13.01
C ALA A 385 10.32 8.08 13.25
N ASN A 386 9.87 9.28 12.96
CA ASN A 386 8.47 9.62 12.88
C ASN A 386 8.08 9.90 11.42
N SER A 387 6.85 9.66 11.06
CA SER A 387 6.35 9.91 9.69
C SER A 387 6.52 11.38 9.30
N SER A 388 6.40 12.28 10.27
CA SER A 388 6.64 13.71 10.09
C SER A 388 8.10 14.08 9.73
N ASP A 389 9.04 13.14 9.80
CA ASP A 389 10.42 13.35 9.35
C ASP A 389 10.54 13.29 7.82
N ALA A 390 9.54 12.74 7.10
CA ALA A 390 9.45 12.85 5.65
C ALA A 390 9.37 14.33 5.26
N ASN A 391 10.41 14.81 4.58
CA ASN A 391 10.54 16.22 4.22
C ASN A 391 10.23 16.48 2.75
N THR A 392 10.72 15.62 1.87
CA THR A 392 10.55 15.72 0.42
C THR A 392 10.20 14.35 -0.13
N VAL A 393 9.18 14.28 -0.98
CA VAL A 393 8.71 13.03 -1.59
C VAL A 393 8.73 13.17 -3.12
N ILE A 394 9.34 12.19 -3.75
CA ILE A 394 9.55 12.12 -5.19
C ILE A 394 8.91 10.82 -5.68
N VAL A 395 8.10 10.88 -6.73
CA VAL A 395 7.47 9.73 -7.40
C VAL A 395 7.74 9.80 -8.89
N ALA A 396 8.24 8.73 -9.48
CA ALA A 396 8.63 8.67 -10.89
C ALA A 396 9.52 9.86 -11.29
N GLY A 397 10.43 10.28 -10.39
CA GLY A 397 11.33 11.41 -10.60
C GLY A 397 10.71 12.81 -10.47
N LYS A 398 9.41 12.92 -10.15
CA LYS A 398 8.72 14.20 -9.93
C LYS A 398 8.59 14.50 -8.44
N VAL A 399 8.92 15.72 -8.04
CA VAL A 399 8.77 16.17 -6.65
C VAL A 399 7.29 16.46 -6.38
N LEU A 400 6.66 15.68 -5.49
CA LEU A 400 5.24 15.84 -5.10
C LEU A 400 5.08 16.56 -3.76
N MET A 401 6.07 16.44 -2.87
CA MET A 401 6.15 17.20 -1.62
C MET A 401 7.57 17.73 -1.44
N LYS A 402 7.73 18.97 -1.00
CA LYS A 402 9.03 19.61 -0.76
C LYS A 402 8.99 20.45 0.51
N ASN A 403 9.94 20.22 1.43
CA ASN A 403 9.96 20.88 2.73
C ASN A 403 8.61 20.76 3.47
N LYS A 404 7.98 19.58 3.39
CA LYS A 404 6.65 19.27 3.97
C LYS A 404 5.47 20.00 3.33
N GLU A 405 5.65 20.70 2.22
CA GLU A 405 4.58 21.35 1.46
C GLU A 405 4.18 20.47 0.28
N LEU A 406 2.90 20.12 0.18
CA LEU A 406 2.34 19.35 -0.94
C LEU A 406 2.25 20.27 -2.18
N LEU A 407 2.84 19.81 -3.29
CA LEU A 407 2.91 20.63 -4.51
C LEU A 407 1.74 20.38 -5.49
N THR A 408 1.03 19.27 -5.32
CA THR A 408 -0.03 18.82 -6.23
C THR A 408 -1.42 18.76 -5.59
N ILE A 409 -1.53 19.13 -4.31
CA ILE A 409 -2.77 19.12 -3.55
C ILE A 409 -2.95 20.49 -2.87
N ASP A 410 -4.08 21.15 -3.11
CA ASP A 410 -4.50 22.37 -2.40
C ASP A 410 -5.09 21.96 -1.03
N GLU A 411 -4.28 22.09 0.02
CA GLU A 411 -4.65 21.65 1.37
C GLU A 411 -5.76 22.50 1.99
N GLU A 412 -5.85 23.80 1.69
CA GLU A 412 -6.91 24.67 2.21
C GLU A 412 -8.27 24.26 1.64
N LYS A 413 -8.31 24.07 0.33
CA LYS A 413 -9.50 23.56 -0.35
C LYS A 413 -9.89 22.17 0.15
N LEU A 414 -8.92 21.25 0.25
CA LEU A 414 -9.13 19.90 0.76
C LEU A 414 -9.77 19.93 2.15
N ARG A 415 -9.21 20.71 3.08
CA ARG A 415 -9.77 20.85 4.45
C ARG A 415 -11.21 21.36 4.42
N SER A 416 -11.50 22.36 3.58
CA SER A 416 -12.86 22.88 3.43
C SER A 416 -13.85 21.80 2.96
N GLU A 417 -13.48 21.01 1.96
CA GLU A 417 -14.36 19.97 1.41
C GLU A 417 -14.54 18.78 2.39
N ILE A 418 -13.49 18.40 3.11
CA ILE A 418 -13.61 17.38 4.17
C ILE A 418 -14.53 17.84 5.30
N CYS A 419 -14.49 19.12 5.70
CA CYS A 419 -15.46 19.64 6.67
C CYS A 419 -16.90 19.55 6.17
N LYS A 420 -17.17 19.82 4.89
CA LYS A 420 -18.51 19.65 4.29
C LYS A 420 -18.94 18.17 4.29
N ALA A 421 -18.05 17.26 3.89
CA ALA A 421 -18.30 15.82 3.93
C ALA A 421 -18.63 15.34 5.35
N GLN A 422 -17.88 15.80 6.36
CA GLN A 422 -18.17 15.48 7.77
C GLN A 422 -19.58 15.92 8.20
N ILE A 423 -20.02 17.09 7.79
CA ILE A 423 -21.37 17.60 8.08
C ILE A 423 -22.43 16.71 7.37
N PHE A 424 -22.17 16.33 6.12
CA PHE A 424 -23.05 15.45 5.34
C PHE A 424 -23.27 14.08 6.01
N PHE A 425 -22.21 13.44 6.52
CA PHE A 425 -22.33 12.13 7.17
C PHE A 425 -22.92 12.19 8.58
N LYS A 426 -22.88 13.35 9.26
CA LYS A 426 -23.50 13.52 10.59
C LYS A 426 -25.01 13.69 10.55
N ASN A 427 -25.56 14.05 9.39
CA ASN A 427 -27.00 14.23 9.15
C ASN A 427 -27.59 13.01 8.43
#